data_7a872d87a5cea2cb9de6ca1d9e8b1353
#
_entry.id   7a872d87a5cea2cb9de6ca1d9e8b1353
#
_cell.length_a   1.000
_cell.length_b   1.000
_cell.length_c   1.000
_cell.angle_alpha   90.00
_cell.angle_beta   90.00
_cell.angle_gamma   90.00
#
_symmetry.space_group_name_H-M   'P 1'
#
loop_
_entity.id
_entity.type
_entity.pdbx_description
1 polymer ?
#
loop_
_entity_poly.entity_id
_entity_poly.type
_entity_poly.pdbx_seq_one_letter_code
_entity_poly.pdbx_strand_id
1 'polypeptide(L)'
;MKKNSVAKPDKVVDVTGEICPIPLIETRKALNTSKSGEIIEIIGTHNESKKEIPMAVESSGNRLLKQFEEEGIWHIIIKKT
;
A
#
# COMPACT_ATOMS: atom_id res chain seq x y z
N MET A 1 16.72 -13.26 -11.89
CA MET A 1 16.19 -12.78 -11.89
C MET A 1 15.16 -12.58 -11.85
N LYS A 2 14.75 -12.53 -11.65
CA LYS A 2 13.86 -12.28 -11.50
C LYS A 2 12.90 -12.00 -11.75
N LYS A 3 12.37 -12.04 -11.88
CA LYS A 3 11.45 -11.79 -12.06
C LYS A 3 10.38 -11.44 -11.82
N ASN A 4 10.48 -10.86 -12.04
CA ASN A 4 9.33 -10.43 -11.32
C ASN A 4 8.40 -9.65 -12.17
N SER A 5 7.19 -10.05 -12.22
CA SER A 5 6.21 -9.45 -13.11
C SER A 5 5.70 -8.09 -12.60
N VAL A 6 5.95 -7.79 -11.36
CA VAL A 6 5.50 -6.53 -10.77
C VAL A 6 6.68 -5.58 -10.67
N ALA A 7 6.49 -4.33 -11.07
CA ALA A 7 7.52 -3.33 -10.96
C ALA A 7 7.93 -3.16 -9.50
N LYS A 8 9.20 -2.87 -9.29
CA LYS A 8 9.66 -2.60 -7.94
C LYS A 8 8.99 -1.37 -7.40
N PRO A 9 8.56 -1.37 -6.13
CA PRO A 9 7.99 -0.16 -5.56
C PRO A 9 9.06 0.90 -5.39
N ASP A 10 8.65 2.14 -5.63
CA ASP A 10 9.53 3.27 -5.39
C ASP A 10 9.62 3.57 -3.89
N LYS A 11 8.57 3.22 -3.16
CA LYS A 11 8.52 3.40 -1.71
C LYS A 11 7.92 2.18 -1.07
N VAL A 12 8.40 1.84 0.12
CA VAL A 12 7.82 0.78 0.93
C VAL A 12 7.44 1.39 2.28
N VAL A 13 6.18 1.23 2.66
CA VAL A 13 5.68 1.72 3.94
C VAL A 13 5.36 0.52 4.81
N ASP A 14 6.11 0.35 5.88
CA ASP A 14 5.96 -0.79 6.79
C ASP A 14 5.15 -0.35 8.00
N VAL A 15 3.92 -0.86 8.10
CA VAL A 15 3.04 -0.58 9.21
C VAL A 15 2.69 -1.86 9.96
N THR A 16 3.57 -2.86 9.90
CA THR A 16 3.37 -4.09 10.65
C THR A 16 3.31 -3.80 12.13
N GLY A 17 2.34 -4.42 12.82
CA GLY A 17 2.16 -4.18 14.23
C GLY A 17 1.34 -2.95 14.58
N GLU A 18 1.09 -2.09 13.62
CA GLU A 18 0.28 -0.89 13.85
C GLU A 18 -1.20 -1.21 13.66
N ILE A 19 -2.04 -0.46 14.35
CA ILE A 19 -3.48 -0.64 14.26
C ILE A 19 -4.11 0.62 13.70
N CYS A 20 -5.37 0.50 13.24
CA CYS A 20 -6.14 1.63 12.73
C CYS A 20 -6.15 2.76 13.77
N PRO A 21 -5.94 4.03 13.35
CA PRO A 21 -5.87 4.51 11.97
C PRO A 21 -4.44 4.68 11.43
N ILE A 22 -3.43 4.16 12.11
CA ILE A 22 -2.03 4.41 11.75
C ILE A 22 -1.71 3.93 10.33
N PRO A 23 -2.07 2.69 9.93
CA PRO A 23 -1.76 2.27 8.55
C PRO A 23 -2.40 3.19 7.50
N LEU A 24 -3.61 3.64 7.75
CA LEU A 24 -4.30 4.52 6.82
C LEU A 24 -3.63 5.88 6.73
N ILE A 25 -3.23 6.43 7.88
CA ILE A 25 -2.55 7.72 7.92
C ILE A 25 -1.21 7.65 7.19
N GLU A 26 -0.43 6.59 7.43
CA GLU A 26 0.85 6.44 6.78
C GLU A 26 0.70 6.26 5.27
N THR A 27 -0.34 5.54 4.85
CA THR A 27 -0.61 5.37 3.43
C THR A 27 -0.91 6.71 2.77
N ARG A 28 -1.72 7.55 3.42
CA ARG A 28 -2.04 8.87 2.88
C ARG A 28 -0.83 9.77 2.82
N LYS A 29 0.03 9.71 3.83
CA LYS A 29 1.26 10.49 3.83
C LYS A 29 2.16 10.07 2.67
N ALA A 30 2.30 8.76 2.46
CA ALA A 30 3.12 8.26 1.37
C ALA A 30 2.57 8.72 0.03
N LEU A 31 1.25 8.65 -0.15
CA LEU A 31 0.63 9.10 -1.40
C LEU A 31 0.83 10.60 -1.62
N ASN A 32 0.69 11.39 -0.55
CA ASN A 32 0.82 12.84 -0.66
C ASN A 32 2.24 13.29 -1.00
N THR A 33 3.23 12.50 -0.62
CA THR A 33 4.63 12.83 -0.89
C THR A 33 5.17 12.14 -2.13
N SER A 34 4.35 11.34 -2.81
CA SER A 34 4.78 10.62 -4.00
C SER A 34 4.46 11.40 -5.25
N LYS A 35 5.26 11.17 -6.29
CA LYS A 35 5.03 11.77 -7.58
C LYS A 35 4.13 10.89 -8.43
N SER A 36 3.47 11.50 -9.39
CA SER A 36 2.61 10.80 -10.32
C SER A 36 3.37 9.65 -10.98
N GLY A 37 2.78 8.47 -10.96
CA GLY A 37 3.38 7.29 -11.56
C GLY A 37 4.24 6.46 -10.62
N GLU A 38 4.50 6.94 -9.40
CA GLU A 38 5.30 6.17 -8.45
C GLU A 38 4.51 4.99 -7.91
N ILE A 39 5.23 3.92 -7.61
CA ILE A 39 4.66 2.69 -7.06
C ILE A 39 4.98 2.64 -5.57
N ILE A 40 3.96 2.39 -4.76
CA ILE A 40 4.09 2.37 -3.31
C ILE A 40 3.60 1.03 -2.82
N GLU A 41 4.39 0.38 -1.98
CA GLU A 41 3.98 -0.87 -1.35
C GLU A 41 3.73 -0.61 0.13
N ILE A 42 2.54 -0.98 0.61
CA ILE A 42 2.18 -0.88 2.02
C ILE A 42 2.17 -2.29 2.60
N ILE A 43 2.88 -2.48 3.69
CA ILE A 43 2.99 -3.78 4.35
C ILE A 43 2.43 -3.67 5.76
N GLY A 44 1.54 -4.57 6.12
CA GLY A 44 0.94 -4.50 7.45
C GLY A 44 0.30 -5.80 7.89
N THR A 45 -0.26 -5.76 9.09
CA THR A 45 -0.85 -6.96 9.70
C THR A 45 -2.27 -6.73 10.24
N HIS A 46 -2.72 -5.49 10.33
CA HIS A 46 -4.03 -5.17 10.91
C HIS A 46 -5.15 -5.48 9.90
N ASN A 47 -6.08 -6.36 10.26
CA ASN A 47 -7.09 -6.85 9.32
C ASN A 47 -8.01 -5.77 8.79
N GLU A 48 -8.44 -4.86 9.65
CA GLU A 48 -9.37 -3.82 9.22
C GLU A 48 -8.71 -2.85 8.26
N SER A 49 -7.45 -2.52 8.51
CA SER A 49 -6.71 -1.66 7.62
C SER A 49 -6.54 -2.29 6.24
N LYS A 50 -6.41 -3.60 6.18
CA LYS A 50 -6.31 -4.31 4.91
C LYS A 50 -7.53 -4.04 4.03
N LYS A 51 -8.68 -3.85 4.62
CA LYS A 51 -9.89 -3.56 3.89
C LYS A 51 -10.04 -2.07 3.59
N GLU A 52 -9.63 -1.23 4.52
CA GLU A 52 -9.84 0.22 4.40
C GLU A 52 -8.87 0.90 3.45
N ILE A 53 -7.63 0.44 3.43
CA ILE A 53 -6.63 1.07 2.59
C ILE A 53 -6.98 1.02 1.10
N PRO A 54 -7.41 -0.12 0.53
CA PRO A 54 -7.80 -0.13 -0.87
C PRO A 54 -8.94 0.84 -1.17
N MET A 55 -9.91 0.92 -0.27
CA MET A 55 -11.03 1.84 -0.45
C MET A 55 -10.57 3.29 -0.45
N ALA A 56 -9.68 3.63 0.47
CA ALA A 56 -9.15 5.00 0.56
C ALA A 56 -8.31 5.34 -0.67
N VAL A 57 -7.54 4.38 -1.17
CA VAL A 57 -6.72 4.57 -2.36
C VAL A 57 -7.59 4.89 -3.56
N GLU A 58 -8.63 4.12 -3.75
CA GLU A 58 -9.50 4.33 -4.90
C GLU A 58 -10.31 5.60 -4.79
N SER A 59 -10.78 5.93 -3.57
CA SER A 59 -11.57 7.14 -3.42
C SER A 59 -10.71 8.40 -3.56
N SER A 60 -9.40 8.31 -3.37
CA SER A 60 -8.52 9.45 -3.59
C SER A 60 -8.01 9.53 -5.02
N GLY A 61 -8.47 8.65 -5.90
CA GLY A 61 -8.14 8.72 -7.32
C GLY A 61 -6.87 7.98 -7.70
N ASN A 62 -6.27 7.26 -6.79
CA ASN A 62 -5.08 6.48 -7.08
C ASN A 62 -5.48 5.06 -7.49
N ARG A 63 -4.53 4.31 -8.02
CA ARG A 63 -4.82 2.99 -8.56
C ARG A 63 -4.25 1.89 -7.69
N LEU A 64 -5.10 0.93 -7.34
CA LEU A 64 -4.67 -0.27 -6.63
C LEU A 64 -4.18 -1.26 -7.69
N LEU A 65 -2.90 -1.63 -7.63
CA LEU A 65 -2.33 -2.54 -8.62
C LEU A 65 -2.43 -3.98 -8.18
N LYS A 66 -2.16 -4.26 -6.91
CA LYS A 66 -2.13 -5.62 -6.44
C LYS A 66 -2.30 -5.64 -4.94
N GLN A 67 -2.91 -6.71 -4.45
CA GLN A 67 -3.06 -6.93 -3.01
C GLN A 67 -2.92 -8.42 -2.76
N PHE A 68 -2.08 -8.79 -1.81
CA PHE A 68 -1.91 -10.18 -1.45
C PHE A 68 -1.48 -10.28 0.00
N GLU A 69 -1.55 -11.49 0.55
CA GLU A 69 -1.23 -11.73 1.95
C GLU A 69 -0.42 -13.00 2.08
N GLU A 70 0.64 -12.94 2.89
CA GLU A 70 1.47 -14.09 3.18
C GLU A 70 1.75 -14.15 4.67
N GLU A 71 1.44 -15.28 5.30
CA GLU A 71 1.73 -15.53 6.71
C GLU A 71 1.22 -14.42 7.62
N GLY A 72 0.02 -13.93 7.33
CA GLY A 72 -0.60 -12.90 8.15
C GLY A 72 -0.15 -11.49 7.85
N ILE A 73 0.76 -11.32 6.90
CA ILE A 73 1.25 -10.00 6.50
C ILE A 73 0.67 -9.67 5.13
N TRP A 74 -0.06 -8.55 5.05
CA TRP A 74 -0.64 -8.16 3.76
C TRP A 74 0.23 -7.12 3.09
N HIS A 75 0.21 -7.18 1.77
CA HIS A 75 0.95 -6.26 0.91
C HIS A 75 -0.03 -5.60 -0.04
N ILE A 76 -0.02 -4.29 -0.09
CA ILE A 76 -0.90 -3.53 -0.97
C ILE A 76 -0.01 -2.66 -1.86
N ILE A 77 -0.12 -2.85 -3.16
CA ILE A 77 0.72 -2.15 -4.12
C ILE A 77 -0.15 -1.15 -4.87
N ILE A 78 0.25 0.12 -4.81
CA ILE A 78 -0.53 1.25 -5.27
C ILE A 78 0.29 2.03 -6.28
N LYS A 79 -0.38 2.55 -7.30
CA LYS A 79 0.23 3.48 -8.23
C LYS A 79 -0.35 4.88 -8.00
N LYS A 80 0.53 5.83 -7.77
CA LYS A 80 0.12 7.23 -7.61
C LYS A 80 -0.29 7.80 -8.97
N THR A 81 -1.44 8.38 -9.05
CA THR A 81 -1.93 8.96 -10.31
C THR A 81 -1.84 10.49 -10.36
#